data_bbe2c24bb621e89e254ae882275b2694
#
_entry.id   bbe2c24bb621e89e254ae882275b2694
#
_cell.length_a   1.000
_cell.length_b   1.000
_cell.length_c   1.000
_cell.angle_alpha   90.00
_cell.angle_beta   90.00
_cell.angle_gamma   90.00
#
_symmetry.space_group_name_H-M   'P 1'
#
loop_
_entity.id
_entity.type
_entity.pdbx_description
1 polymer ?
#
loop_
_entity_poly.entity_id
_entity_poly.type
_entity_poly.pdbx_seq_one_letter_code
_entity_poly.pdbx_strand_id
1 'polypeptide(L)'
;MPEDPDRAPDDDGAPDTWTALAGDWAASWGGFAGPARAALLDATGAGPGTRLLDVGCGTGELLAEAAARGAAAAGADIAPGMVARARRAAPGADVRVADAAGLPWPDGVFDVVAAVNVLHLADDPGAAVAEVVRVLVPGGLLAVCGWAERDRCELDAVEAALAADDGEEPGPEGPLRREEPVRALLAGAGLEVERVTLVEVPWTAADERALVRGLLLGEDAAGLAERGPVVVAAAERFRGRDGSYRLRNAFRLVVARAPA
;
A
#
# COMPACT_ATOMS: atom_id res chain seq x y z
N MET A 1 -30.68 4.93 -8.53
CA MET A 1 -30.29 3.63 -9.08
C MET A 1 -30.53 2.61 -7.96
N PRO A 2 -31.29 1.52 -8.18
CA PRO A 2 -31.40 0.51 -7.14
C PRO A 2 -30.06 -0.22 -6.97
N GLU A 3 -29.65 -0.42 -5.74
CA GLU A 3 -28.51 -1.25 -5.37
C GLU A 3 -28.76 -2.68 -5.86
N ASP A 4 -27.78 -3.30 -6.47
CA ASP A 4 -27.79 -4.69 -6.90
C ASP A 4 -27.69 -5.57 -5.66
N PRO A 5 -28.74 -6.35 -5.29
CA PRO A 5 -28.73 -7.15 -4.06
C PRO A 5 -27.87 -8.42 -4.15
N ASP A 6 -27.27 -8.74 -5.31
CA ASP A 6 -26.43 -9.92 -5.56
C ASP A 6 -24.93 -9.62 -5.70
N ARG A 7 -24.50 -8.36 -5.46
CA ARG A 7 -23.10 -8.06 -5.34
C ARG A 7 -22.61 -8.58 -3.99
N ALA A 8 -21.87 -9.69 -4.00
CA ALA A 8 -21.03 -10.05 -2.86
C ALA A 8 -20.16 -8.84 -2.50
N PRO A 9 -20.04 -8.46 -1.23
CA PRO A 9 -19.20 -7.35 -0.86
C PRO A 9 -17.76 -7.70 -1.30
N ASP A 10 -17.17 -6.89 -2.20
CA ASP A 10 -15.73 -6.80 -2.36
C ASP A 10 -15.21 -6.21 -1.03
N ASP A 11 -15.01 -7.08 -0.05
CA ASP A 11 -14.73 -6.73 1.35
C ASP A 11 -13.24 -6.45 1.58
N ASP A 12 -12.47 -6.29 0.50
CA ASP A 12 -11.01 -6.12 0.53
C ASP A 12 -10.56 -4.81 1.20
N GLY A 13 -11.48 -3.90 1.46
CA GLY A 13 -11.22 -2.62 2.14
C GLY A 13 -11.84 -2.48 3.53
N ALA A 14 -12.61 -3.46 4.02
CA ALA A 14 -13.30 -3.32 5.29
C ALA A 14 -12.32 -3.29 6.48
N PRO A 15 -12.51 -2.38 7.45
CA PRO A 15 -11.63 -2.24 8.62
C PRO A 15 -11.49 -3.53 9.42
N ASP A 16 -12.53 -4.34 9.49
CA ASP A 16 -12.54 -5.61 10.24
C ASP A 16 -11.68 -6.67 9.55
N THR A 17 -11.73 -6.76 8.22
CA THR A 17 -10.89 -7.65 7.40
C THR A 17 -9.41 -7.33 7.62
N TRP A 18 -9.00 -6.09 7.45
CA TRP A 18 -7.61 -5.66 7.69
C TRP A 18 -7.18 -5.83 9.15
N THR A 19 -8.11 -5.67 10.10
CA THR A 19 -7.84 -5.92 11.52
C THR A 19 -7.51 -7.38 11.77
N ALA A 20 -8.27 -8.30 11.19
CA ALA A 20 -8.04 -9.74 11.30
C ALA A 20 -6.72 -10.16 10.63
N LEU A 21 -6.44 -9.62 9.44
CA LEU A 21 -5.26 -9.96 8.64
C LEU A 21 -3.95 -9.32 9.11
N ALA A 22 -3.98 -8.34 10.02
CA ALA A 22 -2.81 -7.54 10.39
C ALA A 22 -1.57 -8.36 10.80
N GLY A 23 -1.78 -9.59 11.34
CA GLY A 23 -0.73 -10.52 11.71
C GLY A 23 -0.02 -11.13 10.53
N ASP A 24 -0.80 -11.71 9.65
CA ASP A 24 -0.33 -12.42 8.48
C ASP A 24 0.22 -11.46 7.44
N TRP A 25 -0.39 -10.26 7.33
CA TRP A 25 0.14 -9.16 6.53
C TRP A 25 1.55 -8.78 6.96
N ALA A 26 1.77 -8.50 8.25
CA ALA A 26 3.09 -8.15 8.74
C ALA A 26 4.15 -9.22 8.43
N ALA A 27 3.77 -10.51 8.52
CA ALA A 27 4.68 -11.62 8.28
C ALA A 27 5.02 -11.83 6.81
N SER A 28 4.05 -11.61 5.90
CA SER A 28 4.18 -11.95 4.47
C SER A 28 4.44 -10.73 3.58
N TRP A 29 3.93 -9.55 3.97
CA TRP A 29 3.91 -8.35 3.14
C TRP A 29 4.61 -7.14 3.78
N GLY A 30 4.80 -7.10 5.10
CA GLY A 30 5.39 -5.95 5.81
C GLY A 30 6.74 -5.51 5.23
N GLY A 31 7.59 -6.47 4.83
CA GLY A 31 8.89 -6.18 4.20
C GLY A 31 8.84 -5.80 2.73
N PHE A 32 7.76 -6.13 2.02
CA PHE A 32 7.65 -6.06 0.56
C PHE A 32 7.94 -4.67 -0.01
N ALA A 33 7.26 -3.64 0.52
CA ALA A 33 7.42 -2.26 0.04
C ALA A 33 8.70 -1.56 0.56
N GLY A 34 9.62 -2.26 1.21
CA GLY A 34 10.87 -1.67 1.77
C GLY A 34 11.65 -0.82 0.78
N PRO A 35 11.96 -1.29 -0.45
CA PRO A 35 12.65 -0.46 -1.44
C PRO A 35 11.88 0.81 -1.80
N ALA A 36 10.54 0.75 -1.88
CA ALA A 36 9.69 1.89 -2.21
C ALA A 36 9.65 2.90 -1.05
N ARG A 37 9.55 2.43 0.20
CA ARG A 37 9.62 3.29 1.39
C ARG A 37 10.95 4.00 1.50
N ALA A 38 12.06 3.29 1.28
CA ALA A 38 13.39 3.89 1.26
C ALA A 38 13.51 4.99 0.18
N ALA A 39 13.06 4.71 -1.04
CA ALA A 39 13.07 5.67 -2.14
C ALA A 39 12.18 6.90 -1.84
N LEU A 40 11.03 6.70 -1.20
CA LEU A 40 10.13 7.77 -0.75
C LEU A 40 10.80 8.67 0.27
N LEU A 41 11.39 8.09 1.32
CA LEU A 41 12.08 8.84 2.36
C LEU A 41 13.28 9.62 1.81
N ASP A 42 14.00 9.05 0.84
CA ASP A 42 15.11 9.72 0.16
C ASP A 42 14.61 10.86 -0.73
N ALA A 43 13.52 10.63 -1.49
CA ALA A 43 12.97 11.61 -2.42
C ALA A 43 12.37 12.83 -1.71
N THR A 44 11.85 12.65 -0.50
CA THR A 44 11.26 13.72 0.33
C THR A 44 12.26 14.36 1.28
N GLY A 45 13.46 13.78 1.44
CA GLY A 45 14.45 14.23 2.40
C GLY A 45 14.01 14.08 3.86
N ALA A 46 13.07 13.14 4.14
CA ALA A 46 12.55 12.93 5.48
C ALA A 46 13.67 12.52 6.45
N GLY A 47 13.83 13.29 7.54
CA GLY A 47 14.90 13.14 8.52
C GLY A 47 14.71 14.06 9.73
N PRO A 48 15.81 14.42 10.44
CA PRO A 48 15.72 15.26 11.63
C PRO A 48 15.00 16.59 11.35
N GLY A 49 13.99 16.90 12.18
CA GLY A 49 13.16 18.07 12.04
C GLY A 49 11.96 17.94 11.10
N THR A 50 11.85 16.85 10.34
CA THR A 50 10.69 16.57 9.48
C THR A 50 9.53 16.01 10.30
N ARG A 51 8.34 16.54 10.15
CA ARG A 51 7.07 15.98 10.64
C ARG A 51 6.45 15.19 9.48
N LEU A 52 6.45 13.88 9.60
CA LEU A 52 5.95 12.97 8.57
C LEU A 52 4.66 12.29 9.03
N LEU A 53 3.63 12.30 8.18
CA LEU A 53 2.42 11.51 8.34
C LEU A 53 2.43 10.37 7.31
N ASP A 54 2.11 9.15 7.75
CA ASP A 54 1.85 8.00 6.90
C ASP A 54 0.34 7.69 6.89
N VAL A 55 -0.31 7.88 5.75
CA VAL A 55 -1.73 7.61 5.54
C VAL A 55 -1.88 6.18 5.04
N GLY A 56 -2.73 5.37 5.71
CA GLY A 56 -2.78 3.92 5.52
C GLY A 56 -1.49 3.26 6.02
N CYS A 57 -1.09 3.59 7.25
CA CYS A 57 0.23 3.22 7.79
C CYS A 57 0.41 1.71 8.04
N GLY A 58 -0.64 0.92 7.88
CA GLY A 58 -0.61 -0.53 8.05
C GLY A 58 0.01 -0.95 9.37
N THR A 59 0.99 -1.84 9.30
CA THR A 59 1.70 -2.39 10.47
C THR A 59 2.88 -1.52 10.95
N GLY A 60 3.12 -0.36 10.30
CA GLY A 60 3.98 0.72 10.82
C GLY A 60 5.42 0.69 10.35
N GLU A 61 5.75 -0.04 9.29
CA GLU A 61 7.12 -0.17 8.79
C GLU A 61 7.70 1.19 8.35
N LEU A 62 6.92 2.02 7.61
CA LEU A 62 7.38 3.35 7.21
C LEU A 62 7.57 4.27 8.41
N LEU A 63 6.70 4.18 9.42
CA LEU A 63 6.83 4.96 10.66
C LEU A 63 8.13 4.64 11.39
N ALA A 64 8.48 3.35 11.50
CA ALA A 64 9.72 2.90 12.12
C ALA A 64 10.96 3.36 11.32
N GLU A 65 10.91 3.26 9.99
CA GLU A 65 11.99 3.70 9.10
C GLU A 65 12.18 5.23 9.14
N ALA A 66 11.09 6.01 9.15
CA ALA A 66 11.12 7.47 9.28
C ALA A 66 11.68 7.91 10.65
N ALA A 67 11.24 7.26 11.73
CA ALA A 67 11.75 7.52 13.08
C ALA A 67 13.25 7.17 13.19
N ALA A 68 13.70 6.09 12.57
CA ALA A 68 15.12 5.72 12.54
C ALA A 68 15.99 6.76 11.79
N ARG A 69 15.40 7.52 10.85
CA ARG A 69 16.03 8.68 10.18
C ARG A 69 15.94 9.97 10.99
N GLY A 70 15.25 9.98 12.13
CA GLY A 70 15.10 11.12 13.02
C GLY A 70 13.91 12.02 12.70
N ALA A 71 12.98 11.59 11.85
CA ALA A 71 11.73 12.29 11.61
C ALA A 71 10.74 12.10 12.78
N ALA A 72 9.92 13.10 13.05
CA ALA A 72 8.77 12.98 13.93
C ALA A 72 7.62 12.33 13.13
N ALA A 73 7.38 11.04 13.40
CA ALA A 73 6.42 10.23 12.65
C ALA A 73 5.02 10.26 13.28
N ALA A 74 3.99 10.35 12.44
CA ALA A 74 2.59 10.11 12.76
C ALA A 74 1.99 9.17 11.72
N GLY A 75 0.91 8.44 12.06
CA GLY A 75 0.26 7.52 11.15
C GLY A 75 -1.24 7.42 11.36
N ALA A 76 -1.97 7.20 10.27
CA ALA A 76 -3.39 6.88 10.27
C ALA A 76 -3.64 5.58 9.53
N ASP A 77 -4.54 4.76 10.05
CA ASP A 77 -5.08 3.58 9.37
C ASP A 77 -6.52 3.37 9.82
N ILE A 78 -7.37 2.91 8.92
CA ILE A 78 -8.78 2.68 9.22
C ILE A 78 -8.97 1.44 10.11
N ALA A 79 -8.03 0.48 10.06
CA ALA A 79 -8.10 -0.80 10.76
C ALA A 79 -7.44 -0.75 12.15
N PRO A 80 -8.21 -0.94 13.26
CA PRO A 80 -7.66 -0.93 14.62
C PRO A 80 -6.54 -1.96 14.83
N GLY A 81 -6.60 -3.11 14.18
CA GLY A 81 -5.57 -4.16 14.27
C GLY A 81 -4.23 -3.73 13.66
N MET A 82 -4.27 -3.00 12.54
CA MET A 82 -3.09 -2.38 11.92
C MET A 82 -2.49 -1.31 12.85
N VAL A 83 -3.30 -0.37 13.34
CA VAL A 83 -2.88 0.68 14.29
C VAL A 83 -2.23 0.09 15.55
N ALA A 84 -2.81 -0.98 16.10
CA ALA A 84 -2.24 -1.65 17.27
C ALA A 84 -0.83 -2.24 17.01
N ARG A 85 -0.55 -2.68 15.77
CA ARG A 85 0.79 -3.15 15.36
C ARG A 85 1.73 -1.99 15.07
N ALA A 86 1.27 -0.97 14.36
CA ALA A 86 2.05 0.23 14.08
C ALA A 86 2.56 0.92 15.35
N ARG A 87 1.72 1.01 16.38
CA ARG A 87 2.13 1.53 17.71
C ARG A 87 3.23 0.70 18.37
N ARG A 88 3.29 -0.60 18.10
CA ARG A 88 4.38 -1.47 18.60
C ARG A 88 5.65 -1.35 17.76
N ALA A 89 5.51 -1.19 16.45
CA ALA A 89 6.63 -1.03 15.53
C ALA A 89 7.32 0.33 15.68
N ALA A 90 6.55 1.39 15.97
CA ALA A 90 7.03 2.77 16.13
C ALA A 90 6.48 3.40 17.43
N PRO A 91 6.99 3.03 18.62
CA PRO A 91 6.41 3.45 19.91
C PRO A 91 6.43 4.96 20.15
N GLY A 92 7.27 5.71 19.43
CA GLY A 92 7.34 7.18 19.51
C GLY A 92 6.43 7.92 18.54
N ALA A 93 5.73 7.20 17.64
CA ALA A 93 4.85 7.82 16.64
C ALA A 93 3.44 8.08 17.22
N ASP A 94 2.80 9.15 16.74
CA ASP A 94 1.37 9.44 17.02
C ASP A 94 0.50 8.67 16.00
N VAL A 95 0.08 7.44 16.36
CA VAL A 95 -0.70 6.58 15.46
C VAL A 95 -2.16 6.55 15.87
N ARG A 96 -3.07 6.84 14.93
CA ARG A 96 -4.51 6.97 15.17
C ARG A 96 -5.32 6.09 14.22
N VAL A 97 -6.48 5.61 14.71
CA VAL A 97 -7.48 5.00 13.84
C VAL A 97 -8.24 6.13 13.15
N ALA A 98 -8.16 6.18 11.83
CA ALA A 98 -8.86 7.20 11.03
C ALA A 98 -8.94 6.78 9.56
N ASP A 99 -9.99 7.28 8.90
CA ASP A 99 -10.13 7.24 7.46
C ASP A 99 -9.19 8.27 6.80
N ALA A 100 -8.68 7.94 5.61
CA ALA A 100 -7.83 8.84 4.82
C ALA A 100 -8.55 10.14 4.41
N ALA A 101 -9.88 10.08 4.25
CA ALA A 101 -10.74 11.24 3.95
C ALA A 101 -11.16 12.05 5.19
N GLY A 102 -10.65 11.70 6.39
CA GLY A 102 -10.99 12.38 7.66
C GLY A 102 -9.83 12.33 8.65
N LEU A 103 -8.70 12.95 8.35
CA LEU A 103 -7.48 12.89 9.14
C LEU A 103 -7.61 13.68 10.44
N PRO A 104 -7.34 13.09 11.63
CA PRO A 104 -7.60 13.70 12.93
C PRO A 104 -6.47 14.65 13.39
N TRP A 105 -5.88 15.39 12.47
CA TRP A 105 -4.88 16.44 12.75
C TRP A 105 -5.32 17.78 12.22
N PRO A 106 -4.86 18.90 12.83
CA PRO A 106 -5.13 20.25 12.34
C PRO A 106 -4.53 20.51 10.95
N ASP A 107 -4.97 21.59 10.33
CA ASP A 107 -4.42 22.09 9.06
C ASP A 107 -2.94 22.47 9.23
N GLY A 108 -2.13 22.20 8.22
CA GLY A 108 -0.76 22.67 8.12
C GLY A 108 0.20 22.13 9.20
N VAL A 109 0.06 20.86 9.56
CA VAL A 109 0.89 20.24 10.61
C VAL A 109 2.10 19.52 10.06
N PHE A 110 2.01 18.89 8.87
CA PHE A 110 3.03 17.99 8.36
C PHE A 110 3.85 18.61 7.23
N ASP A 111 5.16 18.35 7.26
CA ASP A 111 6.09 18.76 6.21
C ASP A 111 6.07 17.75 5.06
N VAL A 112 5.84 16.47 5.37
CA VAL A 112 5.73 15.36 4.43
C VAL A 112 4.53 14.50 4.79
N VAL A 113 3.71 14.16 3.79
CA VAL A 113 2.70 13.10 3.89
C VAL A 113 3.07 11.99 2.93
N ALA A 114 3.04 10.76 3.40
CA ALA A 114 3.24 9.55 2.61
C ALA A 114 1.91 8.80 2.45
N ALA A 115 1.70 8.17 1.30
CA ALA A 115 0.59 7.26 1.04
C ALA A 115 1.13 6.07 0.23
N VAL A 116 1.48 4.97 0.92
CA VAL A 116 2.10 3.80 0.31
C VAL A 116 1.07 2.69 0.15
N ASN A 117 0.73 2.38 -1.09
CA ASN A 117 -0.21 1.31 -1.47
C ASN A 117 -1.59 1.41 -0.80
N VAL A 118 -2.12 2.63 -0.67
CA VAL A 118 -3.38 2.91 0.04
C VAL A 118 -4.42 3.63 -0.80
N LEU A 119 -4.06 4.58 -1.67
CA LEU A 119 -5.06 5.44 -2.35
C LEU A 119 -6.02 4.67 -3.26
N HIS A 120 -5.63 3.53 -3.79
CA HIS A 120 -6.49 2.67 -4.61
C HIS A 120 -7.52 1.88 -3.78
N LEU A 121 -7.36 1.83 -2.47
CA LEU A 121 -8.28 1.20 -1.51
C LEU A 121 -9.28 2.22 -0.91
N ALA A 122 -9.05 3.51 -1.12
CA ALA A 122 -9.94 4.54 -0.60
C ALA A 122 -11.24 4.60 -1.43
N ASP A 123 -12.39 4.71 -0.75
CA ASP A 123 -13.70 4.88 -1.40
C ASP A 123 -13.73 6.14 -2.28
N ASP A 124 -13.09 7.22 -1.82
CA ASP A 124 -12.89 8.46 -2.55
C ASP A 124 -11.42 8.92 -2.46
N PRO A 125 -10.58 8.53 -3.44
CA PRO A 125 -9.19 8.99 -3.50
C PRO A 125 -9.04 10.51 -3.58
N GLY A 126 -10.04 11.21 -4.16
CA GLY A 126 -10.05 12.67 -4.24
C GLY A 126 -10.23 13.32 -2.87
N ALA A 127 -11.17 12.83 -2.08
CA ALA A 127 -11.38 13.28 -0.69
C ALA A 127 -10.14 12.98 0.17
N ALA A 128 -9.53 11.82 0.02
CA ALA A 128 -8.30 11.46 0.74
C ALA A 128 -7.14 12.42 0.39
N VAL A 129 -6.94 12.75 -0.88
CA VAL A 129 -5.90 13.71 -1.30
C VAL A 129 -6.23 15.13 -0.82
N ALA A 130 -7.50 15.55 -0.78
CA ALA A 130 -7.90 16.85 -0.23
C ALA A 130 -7.55 16.96 1.26
N GLU A 131 -7.79 15.92 2.05
CA GLU A 131 -7.39 15.86 3.46
C GLU A 131 -5.87 15.89 3.63
N VAL A 132 -5.13 15.20 2.77
CA VAL A 132 -3.67 15.28 2.74
C VAL A 132 -3.20 16.71 2.50
N VAL A 133 -3.78 17.41 1.53
CA VAL A 133 -3.45 18.84 1.25
C VAL A 133 -3.78 19.72 2.45
N ARG A 134 -4.90 19.47 3.13
CA ARG A 134 -5.29 20.23 4.33
C ARG A 134 -4.26 20.10 5.47
N VAL A 135 -3.77 18.92 5.73
CA VAL A 135 -2.82 18.68 6.84
C VAL A 135 -1.36 19.02 6.49
N LEU A 136 -1.02 19.18 5.20
CA LEU A 136 0.29 19.63 4.75
C LEU A 136 0.50 21.12 5.06
N VAL A 137 1.71 21.48 5.45
CA VAL A 137 2.12 22.90 5.47
C VAL A 137 2.15 23.44 4.04
N PRO A 138 1.99 24.78 3.84
CA PRO A 138 2.25 25.39 2.54
C PRO A 138 3.63 24.98 2.01
N GLY A 139 3.70 24.50 0.77
CA GLY A 139 4.92 24.00 0.17
C GLY A 139 5.40 22.62 0.66
N GLY A 140 4.63 21.94 1.53
CA GLY A 140 4.90 20.58 1.99
C GLY A 140 4.81 19.54 0.86
N LEU A 141 5.30 18.33 1.09
CA LEU A 141 5.37 17.27 0.09
C LEU A 141 4.38 16.15 0.36
N LEU A 142 3.66 15.73 -0.67
CA LEU A 142 2.98 14.45 -0.73
C LEU A 142 3.83 13.47 -1.54
N ALA A 143 4.06 12.28 -1.00
CA ALA A 143 4.67 11.18 -1.71
C ALA A 143 3.71 9.98 -1.79
N VAL A 144 3.18 9.73 -2.98
CA VAL A 144 2.30 8.58 -3.28
C VAL A 144 3.13 7.46 -3.87
N CYS A 145 2.95 6.25 -3.36
CA CYS A 145 3.62 5.08 -3.90
C CYS A 145 2.64 3.90 -3.97
N GLY A 146 2.54 3.26 -5.13
CA GLY A 146 1.64 2.12 -5.33
C GLY A 146 2.01 1.31 -6.56
N TRP A 147 1.27 0.23 -6.81
CA TRP A 147 1.47 -0.65 -7.94
C TRP A 147 1.61 0.12 -9.26
N ALA A 148 2.62 -0.23 -10.05
CA ALA A 148 2.74 0.20 -11.43
C ALA A 148 1.87 -0.67 -12.36
N GLU A 149 1.96 -0.46 -13.66
CA GLU A 149 1.21 -1.20 -14.68
C GLU A 149 1.40 -2.71 -14.54
N ARG A 150 0.38 -3.49 -14.93
CA ARG A 150 0.37 -4.97 -14.81
C ARG A 150 1.55 -5.63 -15.49
N ASP A 151 1.99 -5.14 -16.65
CA ASP A 151 3.13 -5.67 -17.39
C ASP A 151 4.47 -5.52 -16.65
N ARG A 152 4.49 -4.74 -15.56
CA ARG A 152 5.63 -4.52 -14.66
C ARG A 152 5.54 -5.33 -13.37
N CYS A 153 4.51 -6.15 -13.20
CA CYS A 153 4.22 -6.85 -11.95
C CYS A 153 4.04 -8.35 -12.21
N GLU A 154 5.00 -9.15 -11.81
CA GLU A 154 4.95 -10.61 -11.98
C GLU A 154 3.87 -11.26 -11.10
N LEU A 155 3.44 -10.60 -10.03
CA LEU A 155 2.30 -11.03 -9.20
C LEU A 155 0.99 -11.08 -9.98
N ASP A 156 0.75 -10.17 -10.91
CA ASP A 156 -0.46 -10.17 -11.75
C ASP A 156 -0.64 -11.46 -12.57
N ALA A 157 0.45 -12.19 -12.81
CA ALA A 157 0.36 -13.50 -13.47
C ALA A 157 -0.24 -14.58 -12.57
N VAL A 158 -0.05 -14.49 -11.27
CA VAL A 158 -0.66 -15.41 -10.30
C VAL A 158 -2.13 -15.03 -10.09
N GLU A 159 -2.45 -13.74 -9.99
CA GLU A 159 -3.82 -13.24 -9.94
C GLU A 159 -4.63 -13.67 -11.17
N ALA A 160 -4.04 -13.56 -12.36
CA ALA A 160 -4.67 -14.01 -13.60
C ALA A 160 -4.91 -15.52 -13.63
N ALA A 161 -4.00 -16.31 -13.06
CA ALA A 161 -4.17 -17.78 -13.00
C ALA A 161 -5.28 -18.17 -12.00
N LEU A 162 -5.39 -17.47 -10.88
CA LEU A 162 -6.47 -17.66 -9.91
C LEU A 162 -7.83 -17.30 -10.51
N ALA A 163 -7.95 -16.14 -11.17
CA ALA A 163 -9.18 -15.75 -11.85
C ALA A 163 -9.59 -16.77 -12.92
N ALA A 164 -8.63 -17.29 -13.71
CA ALA A 164 -8.90 -18.28 -14.72
C ALA A 164 -9.36 -19.65 -14.13
N ASP A 165 -8.86 -20.03 -12.95
CA ASP A 165 -9.29 -21.23 -12.22
C ASP A 165 -10.72 -21.09 -11.73
N ASP A 166 -11.10 -19.89 -11.28
CA ASP A 166 -12.47 -19.52 -10.88
C ASP A 166 -13.42 -19.35 -12.10
N GLY A 167 -12.89 -19.50 -13.35
CA GLY A 167 -13.67 -19.30 -14.60
C GLY A 167 -13.92 -17.84 -14.94
N GLU A 168 -13.14 -16.93 -14.38
CA GLU A 168 -13.26 -15.49 -14.51
C GLU A 168 -12.12 -14.90 -15.34
N GLU A 169 -12.31 -13.69 -15.86
CA GLU A 169 -11.21 -12.86 -16.38
C GLU A 169 -10.64 -11.98 -15.25
N PRO A 170 -9.32 -11.71 -15.27
CA PRO A 170 -8.75 -10.76 -14.33
C PRO A 170 -9.49 -9.43 -14.40
N GLY A 171 -9.87 -8.88 -13.24
CA GLY A 171 -10.52 -7.59 -13.15
C GLY A 171 -9.76 -6.49 -13.92
N PRO A 172 -10.36 -5.34 -14.22
CA PRO A 172 -9.69 -4.26 -14.95
C PRO A 172 -8.49 -3.73 -14.16
N GLU A 173 -7.47 -3.26 -14.88
CA GLU A 173 -6.34 -2.59 -14.26
C GLU A 173 -6.82 -1.31 -13.56
N GLY A 174 -6.55 -1.19 -12.25
CA GLY A 174 -6.91 -0.02 -11.48
C GLY A 174 -6.26 1.25 -12.06
N PRO A 175 -7.00 2.37 -12.15
CA PRO A 175 -6.50 3.60 -12.82
C PRO A 175 -5.24 4.15 -12.16
N LEU A 176 -5.10 4.04 -10.84
CA LEU A 176 -3.96 4.58 -10.10
C LEU A 176 -2.66 3.76 -10.28
N ARG A 177 -2.69 2.67 -11.05
CA ARG A 177 -1.48 1.97 -11.49
C ARG A 177 -0.73 2.73 -12.60
N ARG A 178 -1.39 3.69 -13.27
CA ARG A 178 -0.84 4.48 -14.38
C ARG A 178 -0.46 5.88 -13.97
N GLU A 179 0.55 6.44 -14.62
CA GLU A 179 1.09 7.76 -14.28
C GLU A 179 0.07 8.89 -14.45
N GLU A 180 -0.58 8.95 -15.62
CA GLU A 180 -1.48 10.07 -15.94
C GLU A 180 -2.69 10.19 -14.98
N PRO A 181 -3.42 9.12 -14.62
CA PRO A 181 -4.47 9.21 -13.61
C PRO A 181 -3.99 9.67 -12.24
N VAL A 182 -2.79 9.23 -11.80
CA VAL A 182 -2.22 9.72 -10.53
C VAL A 182 -1.89 11.21 -10.63
N ARG A 183 -1.25 11.66 -11.74
CA ARG A 183 -0.98 13.08 -11.96
C ARG A 183 -2.26 13.91 -11.98
N ALA A 184 -3.30 13.43 -12.67
CA ALA A 184 -4.59 14.12 -12.75
C ALA A 184 -5.26 14.23 -11.37
N LEU A 185 -5.23 13.15 -10.55
CA LEU A 185 -5.74 13.16 -9.19
C LEU A 185 -5.04 14.21 -8.33
N LEU A 186 -3.71 14.25 -8.34
CA LEU A 186 -2.91 15.18 -7.53
C LEU A 186 -3.07 16.63 -8.01
N ALA A 187 -3.05 16.86 -9.32
CA ALA A 187 -3.26 18.18 -9.90
C ALA A 187 -4.68 18.71 -9.64
N GLY A 188 -5.70 17.84 -9.61
CA GLY A 188 -7.07 18.18 -9.24
C GLY A 188 -7.21 18.74 -7.81
N ALA A 189 -6.30 18.34 -6.92
CA ALA A 189 -6.19 18.86 -5.56
C ALA A 189 -5.22 20.05 -5.41
N GLY A 190 -4.69 20.58 -6.53
CA GLY A 190 -3.78 21.73 -6.54
C GLY A 190 -2.31 21.38 -6.26
N LEU A 191 -1.94 20.10 -6.23
CA LEU A 191 -0.57 19.66 -6.03
C LEU A 191 0.24 19.73 -7.34
N GLU A 192 1.49 20.18 -7.27
CA GLU A 192 2.43 20.19 -8.39
C GLU A 192 3.31 18.94 -8.35
N VAL A 193 3.23 18.08 -9.38
CA VAL A 193 4.05 16.87 -9.45
C VAL A 193 5.48 17.22 -9.86
N GLU A 194 6.43 17.00 -8.93
CA GLU A 194 7.86 17.28 -9.14
C GLU A 194 8.65 16.08 -9.66
N ARG A 195 8.26 14.88 -9.28
CA ARG A 195 9.00 13.66 -9.63
C ARG A 195 8.07 12.46 -9.80
N VAL A 196 8.40 11.64 -10.79
CA VAL A 196 7.84 10.29 -10.95
C VAL A 196 9.00 9.32 -11.15
N THR A 197 8.98 8.20 -10.43
CA THR A 197 10.03 7.17 -10.48
C THR A 197 9.40 5.79 -10.36
N LEU A 198 9.89 4.83 -11.13
CA LEU A 198 9.57 3.42 -10.92
C LEU A 198 10.59 2.81 -9.96
N VAL A 199 10.10 2.09 -8.97
CA VAL A 199 10.91 1.41 -7.95
C VAL A 199 10.61 -0.08 -8.01
N GLU A 200 11.65 -0.91 -8.20
CA GLU A 200 11.49 -2.36 -8.13
C GLU A 200 11.19 -2.78 -6.69
N VAL A 201 10.12 -3.55 -6.51
CA VAL A 201 9.68 -4.10 -5.22
C VAL A 201 9.50 -5.63 -5.37
N PRO A 202 10.56 -6.42 -5.21
CA PRO A 202 10.45 -7.85 -5.35
C PRO A 202 9.67 -8.45 -4.17
N TRP A 203 8.66 -9.27 -4.50
CA TRP A 203 8.03 -10.12 -3.49
C TRP A 203 8.74 -11.45 -3.42
N THR A 204 9.02 -11.96 -2.22
CA THR A 204 9.82 -13.17 -2.04
C THR A 204 9.17 -14.12 -1.05
N ALA A 205 9.28 -15.43 -1.33
CA ALA A 205 8.90 -16.49 -0.40
C ALA A 205 10.04 -17.51 -0.29
N ALA A 206 10.28 -18.01 0.91
CA ALA A 206 11.36 -18.97 1.16
C ALA A 206 11.08 -20.36 0.57
N ASP A 207 9.81 -20.72 0.43
CA ASP A 207 9.33 -22.00 -0.04
C ASP A 207 7.88 -21.92 -0.55
N GLU A 208 7.33 -23.02 -1.05
CA GLU A 208 5.94 -23.12 -1.53
C GLU A 208 4.90 -22.79 -0.45
N ARG A 209 5.15 -23.18 0.79
CA ARG A 209 4.22 -22.91 1.89
C ARG A 209 4.15 -21.41 2.18
N ALA A 210 5.28 -20.72 2.18
CA ALA A 210 5.34 -19.27 2.35
C ALA A 210 4.72 -18.55 1.16
N LEU A 211 4.95 -19.05 -0.08
CA LEU A 211 4.32 -18.55 -1.30
C LEU A 211 2.79 -18.59 -1.20
N VAL A 212 2.24 -19.78 -0.95
CA VAL A 212 0.79 -20.01 -0.89
C VAL A 212 0.14 -19.16 0.21
N ARG A 213 0.70 -19.16 1.42
CA ARG A 213 0.16 -18.38 2.54
C ARG A 213 0.22 -16.88 2.30
N GLY A 214 1.28 -16.40 1.64
CA GLY A 214 1.44 -14.98 1.36
C GLY A 214 0.50 -14.48 0.27
N LEU A 215 0.31 -15.26 -0.80
CA LEU A 215 -0.53 -14.87 -1.93
C LEU A 215 -2.02 -15.16 -1.73
N LEU A 216 -2.36 -16.14 -0.89
CA LEU A 216 -3.73 -16.44 -0.45
C LEU A 216 -3.96 -15.93 0.98
N LEU A 217 -3.57 -14.67 1.22
CA LEU A 217 -3.71 -14.03 2.51
C LEU A 217 -5.19 -13.97 2.93
N GLY A 218 -5.50 -14.52 4.12
CA GLY A 218 -6.87 -14.54 4.64
C GLY A 218 -7.65 -15.82 4.35
N GLU A 219 -7.18 -16.67 3.44
CA GLU A 219 -7.80 -17.95 3.19
C GLU A 219 -7.65 -18.92 4.38
N ASP A 220 -8.68 -19.70 4.62
CA ASP A 220 -8.64 -20.78 5.60
C ASP A 220 -7.89 -22.01 5.07
N ALA A 221 -7.77 -23.06 5.88
CA ALA A 221 -7.04 -24.27 5.50
C ALA A 221 -7.65 -24.99 4.27
N ALA A 222 -8.95 -24.88 4.04
CA ALA A 222 -9.62 -25.46 2.89
C ALA A 222 -9.31 -24.66 1.62
N GLY A 223 -9.43 -23.33 1.66
CA GLY A 223 -9.07 -22.44 0.55
C GLY A 223 -7.60 -22.55 0.17
N LEU A 224 -6.68 -22.61 1.16
CA LEU A 224 -5.27 -22.84 0.90
C LEU A 224 -4.99 -24.21 0.22
N ALA A 225 -5.75 -25.27 0.59
CA ALA A 225 -5.59 -26.59 -0.01
C ALA A 225 -6.14 -26.64 -1.45
N GLU A 226 -7.23 -25.94 -1.73
CA GLU A 226 -7.88 -25.88 -3.03
C GLU A 226 -7.10 -25.01 -4.02
N ARG A 227 -6.78 -23.77 -3.66
CA ARG A 227 -6.20 -22.74 -4.54
C ARG A 227 -4.66 -22.77 -4.56
N GLY A 228 -4.03 -23.34 -3.52
CA GLY A 228 -2.57 -23.40 -3.40
C GLY A 228 -1.86 -24.04 -4.60
N PRO A 229 -2.33 -25.17 -5.16
CA PRO A 229 -1.73 -25.76 -6.37
C PRO A 229 -1.72 -24.83 -7.57
N VAL A 230 -2.76 -23.98 -7.74
CA VAL A 230 -2.84 -22.99 -8.82
C VAL A 230 -1.76 -21.92 -8.65
N VAL A 231 -1.61 -21.41 -7.42
CA VAL A 231 -0.56 -20.43 -7.07
C VAL A 231 0.83 -20.99 -7.35
N VAL A 232 1.11 -22.21 -6.90
CA VAL A 232 2.43 -22.86 -7.12
C VAL A 232 2.71 -23.06 -8.61
N ALA A 233 1.72 -23.55 -9.37
CA ALA A 233 1.89 -23.76 -10.82
C ALA A 233 2.14 -22.43 -11.57
N ALA A 234 1.40 -21.38 -11.24
CA ALA A 234 1.56 -20.06 -11.84
C ALA A 234 2.92 -19.41 -11.50
N ALA A 235 3.41 -19.64 -10.28
CA ALA A 235 4.67 -19.09 -9.79
C ALA A 235 5.92 -19.92 -10.12
N GLU A 236 5.79 -21.14 -10.67
CA GLU A 236 6.93 -22.06 -10.89
C GLU A 236 8.08 -21.43 -11.70
N ARG A 237 7.74 -20.60 -12.70
CA ARG A 237 8.73 -19.87 -13.51
C ARG A 237 9.58 -18.86 -12.72
N PHE A 238 9.16 -18.48 -11.50
CA PHE A 238 9.83 -17.55 -10.60
C PHE A 238 10.58 -18.27 -9.48
N ARG A 239 10.63 -19.61 -9.52
CA ARG A 239 11.30 -20.44 -8.53
C ARG A 239 12.81 -20.42 -8.72
N GLY A 240 13.54 -20.14 -7.64
CA GLY A 240 14.98 -20.25 -7.55
C GLY A 240 15.47 -21.69 -7.43
N ARG A 241 16.75 -21.91 -7.69
CA ARG A 241 17.39 -23.25 -7.54
C ARG A 241 17.41 -23.75 -6.09
N ASP A 242 17.30 -22.84 -5.14
CA ASP A 242 17.24 -23.11 -3.70
C ASP A 242 15.82 -23.40 -3.20
N GLY A 243 14.82 -23.38 -4.09
CA GLY A 243 13.41 -23.58 -3.79
C GLY A 243 12.66 -22.31 -3.35
N SER A 244 13.33 -21.18 -3.22
CA SER A 244 12.70 -19.88 -2.94
C SER A 244 11.99 -19.35 -4.18
N TYR A 245 11.11 -18.37 -3.97
CA TYR A 245 10.41 -17.65 -5.05
C TYR A 245 10.77 -16.18 -4.99
N ARG A 246 10.92 -15.57 -6.17
CA ARG A 246 11.14 -14.13 -6.32
C ARG A 246 10.35 -13.61 -7.51
N LEU A 247 9.31 -12.85 -7.21
CA LEU A 247 8.46 -12.19 -8.20
C LEU A 247 8.84 -10.71 -8.25
N ARG A 248 9.27 -10.25 -9.43
CA ARG A 248 9.63 -8.84 -9.65
C ARG A 248 8.37 -8.04 -9.88
N ASN A 249 8.25 -6.95 -9.15
CA ASN A 249 7.15 -6.01 -9.27
C ASN A 249 7.71 -4.60 -9.25
N ALA A 250 6.95 -3.64 -9.71
CA ALA A 250 7.30 -2.24 -9.65
C ALA A 250 6.20 -1.44 -8.95
N PHE A 251 6.63 -0.48 -8.13
CA PHE A 251 5.79 0.60 -7.64
C PHE A 251 6.13 1.89 -8.38
N ARG A 252 5.11 2.71 -8.60
CA ARG A 252 5.25 4.08 -9.06
C ARG A 252 5.28 4.99 -7.84
N LEU A 253 6.41 5.66 -7.63
CA LEU A 253 6.56 6.73 -6.67
C LEU A 253 6.34 8.07 -7.37
N VAL A 254 5.39 8.85 -6.87
CA VAL A 254 5.10 10.22 -7.31
C VAL A 254 5.29 11.15 -6.13
N VAL A 255 6.14 12.16 -6.29
CA VAL A 255 6.32 13.23 -5.30
C VAL A 255 5.72 14.51 -5.85
N ALA A 256 4.85 15.13 -5.08
CA ALA A 256 4.16 16.36 -5.44
C ALA A 256 4.21 17.37 -4.29
N ARG A 257 4.21 18.65 -4.64
CA ARG A 257 4.28 19.78 -3.70
C ARG A 257 2.94 20.45 -3.52
N ALA A 258 2.57 20.74 -2.29
CA ALA A 258 1.41 21.55 -1.95
C ALA A 258 1.64 23.02 -2.33
N PRO A 259 0.56 23.78 -2.64
CA PRO A 259 0.66 25.22 -2.88
C PRO A 259 1.33 25.96 -1.72
N ALA A 260 1.99 27.10 -2.04
CA ALA A 260 2.64 27.99 -1.06
C ALA A 260 1.61 28.84 -0.29
#